data_689eef3a0eaaffbc751e69815f9883c7
#
_entry.id   689eef3a0eaaffbc751e69815f9883c7
#
_cell.length_a   1.000
_cell.length_b   1.000
_cell.length_c   1.000
_cell.angle_alpha   90.00
_cell.angle_beta   90.00
_cell.angle_gamma   90.00
#
_symmetry.space_group_name_H-M   'P 1'
#
loop_
_entity.id
_entity.type
_entity.pdbx_description
1 polymer ?
#
loop_
_entity_poly.entity_id
_entity_poly.type
_entity_poly.pdbx_seq_one_letter_code
_entity_poly.pdbx_strand_id
1 'polypeptide(L)'
;MSKDLYVVAEQRDGEIAKVTLELLGEATKLAADLGEKVVGVLMGDGIKGKAQEMIEAGADKVIVIEDPMLAEYVTEPYTKALTALIKEYDPNIVLFGASSIGRDLAPRVAARIHTGLTADCTHLDIDMEKYFEFLHATSTADTDAIAKKLGMDDKTLKMTRPAFGGNVMATIRCADYRPQMA
;
A
#
# COMPACT_ATOMS: atom_id res chain seq x y z
N MET A 1 -12.79 -12.69 -4.96
CA MET A 1 -12.75 -11.82 -3.78
C MET A 1 -11.32 -11.34 -3.66
N SER A 2 -11.11 -10.02 -3.71
CA SER A 2 -9.78 -9.39 -3.65
C SER A 2 -9.04 -9.85 -2.41
N LYS A 3 -7.77 -10.21 -2.55
CA LYS A 3 -7.00 -10.85 -1.49
C LYS A 3 -5.54 -10.44 -1.53
N ASP A 4 -4.91 -10.53 -0.37
CA ASP A 4 -3.51 -10.27 -0.12
C ASP A 4 -3.15 -8.76 -0.23
N LEU A 5 -2.10 -8.41 0.47
CA LEU A 5 -1.58 -7.06 0.57
C LEU A 5 -0.30 -6.95 -0.25
N TYR A 6 -0.29 -6.05 -1.23
CA TYR A 6 0.81 -5.89 -2.15
C TYR A 6 1.64 -4.66 -1.80
N VAL A 7 2.94 -4.79 -1.83
CA VAL A 7 3.91 -3.70 -1.67
C VAL A 7 4.66 -3.53 -2.98
N VAL A 8 4.52 -2.37 -3.60
CA VAL A 8 5.25 -2.03 -4.84
C VAL A 8 6.65 -1.58 -4.47
N ALA A 9 7.64 -2.37 -4.89
CA ALA A 9 9.03 -2.05 -4.65
C ALA A 9 9.50 -0.91 -5.54
N GLU A 10 10.23 0.01 -4.96
CA GLU A 10 11.03 0.99 -5.69
C GLU A 10 12.46 0.47 -5.81
N GLN A 11 13.03 0.60 -6.99
CA GLN A 11 14.43 0.30 -7.25
C GLN A 11 15.10 1.46 -8.00
N ARG A 12 16.39 1.60 -7.82
CA ARG A 12 17.24 2.48 -8.58
C ARG A 12 18.58 1.78 -8.82
N ASP A 13 19.02 1.74 -10.07
CA ASP A 13 20.29 1.09 -10.46
C ASP A 13 20.39 -0.37 -9.97
N GLY A 14 19.26 -1.09 -9.95
CA GLY A 14 19.19 -2.47 -9.50
C GLY A 14 19.20 -2.66 -7.97
N GLU A 15 19.17 -1.57 -7.18
CA GLU A 15 19.10 -1.64 -5.71
C GLU A 15 17.72 -1.26 -5.20
N ILE A 16 17.20 -2.04 -4.23
CA ILE A 16 15.90 -1.79 -3.60
C ILE A 16 16.00 -0.58 -2.67
N ALA A 17 15.07 0.36 -2.82
CA ALA A 17 15.01 1.54 -1.97
C ALA A 17 14.55 1.19 -0.55
N LYS A 18 15.12 1.84 0.46
CA LYS A 18 14.82 1.61 1.89
C LYS A 18 13.33 1.72 2.21
N VAL A 19 12.61 2.64 1.56
CA VAL A 19 11.16 2.80 1.74
C VAL A 19 10.39 1.52 1.44
N THR A 20 10.84 0.70 0.51
CA THR A 20 10.25 -0.62 0.22
C THR A 20 10.34 -1.56 1.42
N LEU A 21 11.50 -1.60 2.08
CA LEU A 21 11.71 -2.46 3.26
C LEU A 21 10.87 -1.99 4.46
N GLU A 22 10.74 -0.68 4.64
CA GLU A 22 9.87 -0.09 5.67
C GLU A 22 8.40 -0.44 5.41
N LEU A 23 7.95 -0.34 4.16
CA LEU A 23 6.59 -0.71 3.76
C LEU A 23 6.30 -2.20 3.95
N LEU A 24 7.26 -3.09 3.69
CA LEU A 24 7.11 -4.52 3.94
C LEU A 24 6.93 -4.80 5.43
N GLY A 25 7.66 -4.12 6.30
CA GLY A 25 7.48 -4.22 7.74
C GLY A 25 6.10 -3.76 8.21
N GLU A 26 5.55 -2.69 7.64
CA GLU A 26 4.20 -2.22 7.95
C GLU A 26 3.14 -3.16 7.37
N ALA A 27 3.34 -3.60 6.13
CA ALA A 27 2.46 -4.54 5.44
C ALA A 27 2.28 -5.85 6.23
N THR A 28 3.33 -6.34 6.88
CA THR A 28 3.28 -7.56 7.71
C THR A 28 2.29 -7.41 8.87
N LYS A 29 2.25 -6.24 9.52
CA LYS A 29 1.30 -5.96 10.62
C LYS A 29 -0.14 -5.92 10.10
N LEU A 30 -0.37 -5.19 9.00
CA LEU A 30 -1.69 -5.06 8.39
C LEU A 30 -2.21 -6.40 7.86
N ALA A 31 -1.35 -7.19 7.23
CA ALA A 31 -1.70 -8.52 6.72
C ALA A 31 -2.06 -9.48 7.84
N ALA A 32 -1.39 -9.42 8.99
CA ALA A 32 -1.72 -10.22 10.17
C ALA A 32 -3.16 -9.92 10.69
N ASP A 33 -3.57 -8.64 10.69
CA ASP A 33 -4.92 -8.22 11.11
C ASP A 33 -6.02 -8.68 10.12
N LEU A 34 -5.64 -8.91 8.86
CA LEU A 34 -6.54 -9.44 7.82
C LEU A 34 -6.53 -10.97 7.75
N GLY A 35 -5.48 -11.64 8.23
CA GLY A 35 -5.21 -13.04 7.96
C GLY A 35 -4.84 -13.29 6.48
N GLU A 36 -4.21 -12.32 5.85
CA GLU A 36 -3.78 -12.34 4.44
C GLU A 36 -2.25 -12.37 4.34
N LYS A 37 -1.72 -12.52 3.13
CA LYS A 37 -0.29 -12.56 2.85
C LYS A 37 0.23 -11.21 2.37
N VAL A 38 1.53 -10.99 2.60
CA VAL A 38 2.30 -9.88 2.03
C VAL A 38 2.95 -10.32 0.72
N VAL A 39 2.64 -9.63 -0.36
CA VAL A 39 3.20 -9.88 -1.69
C VAL A 39 4.03 -8.69 -2.13
N GLY A 40 5.32 -8.88 -2.31
CA GLY A 40 6.19 -7.88 -2.93
C GLY A 40 6.02 -7.87 -4.44
N VAL A 41 5.99 -6.69 -5.06
CA VAL A 41 6.01 -6.52 -6.51
C VAL A 41 7.31 -5.82 -6.90
N LEU A 42 8.19 -6.52 -7.59
CA LEU A 42 9.50 -6.04 -8.00
C LEU A 42 9.55 -5.93 -9.52
N MET A 43 9.80 -4.72 -10.03
CA MET A 43 9.86 -4.43 -11.46
C MET A 43 11.24 -3.89 -11.85
N GLY A 44 11.83 -4.42 -12.92
CA GLY A 44 13.15 -3.99 -13.37
C GLY A 44 13.70 -4.83 -14.51
N ASP A 45 14.98 -4.68 -14.79
CA ASP A 45 15.74 -5.51 -15.71
C ASP A 45 16.88 -6.20 -14.95
N GLY A 46 16.99 -7.53 -15.06
CA GLY A 46 17.99 -8.32 -14.34
C GLY A 46 17.84 -8.27 -12.80
N ILE A 47 16.67 -7.90 -12.27
CA ILE A 47 16.46 -7.59 -10.86
C ILE A 47 16.04 -8.80 -10.00
N LYS A 48 15.78 -9.93 -10.62
CA LYS A 48 15.26 -11.14 -9.95
C LYS A 48 16.07 -11.56 -8.71
N GLY A 49 17.38 -11.35 -8.75
CA GLY A 49 18.25 -11.68 -7.61
C GLY A 49 17.94 -10.89 -6.34
N LYS A 50 17.25 -9.75 -6.44
CA LYS A 50 16.85 -8.91 -5.31
C LYS A 50 15.54 -9.35 -4.63
N ALA A 51 14.83 -10.32 -5.20
CA ALA A 51 13.58 -10.82 -4.62
C ALA A 51 13.78 -11.41 -3.21
N GLN A 52 14.93 -12.04 -2.96
CA GLN A 52 15.25 -12.62 -1.65
C GLN A 52 15.35 -11.56 -0.55
N GLU A 53 15.85 -10.38 -0.86
CA GLU A 53 15.93 -9.24 0.08
C GLU A 53 14.53 -8.82 0.56
N MET A 54 13.53 -8.84 -0.33
CA MET A 54 12.14 -8.54 0.03
C MET A 54 11.50 -9.65 0.89
N ILE A 55 11.84 -10.92 0.64
CA ILE A 55 11.39 -12.05 1.48
C ILE A 55 11.95 -11.90 2.89
N GLU A 56 13.23 -11.58 3.02
CA GLU A 56 13.89 -11.35 4.32
C GLU A 56 13.32 -10.14 5.07
N ALA A 57 12.79 -9.15 4.35
CA ALA A 57 12.12 -7.98 4.90
C ALA A 57 10.64 -8.21 5.28
N GLY A 58 10.08 -9.41 5.02
CA GLY A 58 8.74 -9.78 5.48
C GLY A 58 7.72 -10.11 4.38
N ALA A 59 8.11 -10.16 3.10
CA ALA A 59 7.21 -10.62 2.06
C ALA A 59 7.07 -12.16 2.11
N ASP A 60 5.83 -12.67 2.08
CA ASP A 60 5.57 -14.12 1.94
C ASP A 60 5.84 -14.61 0.51
N LYS A 61 5.73 -13.71 -0.46
CA LYS A 61 5.91 -13.96 -1.88
C LYS A 61 6.41 -12.70 -2.57
N VAL A 62 7.18 -12.86 -3.62
CA VAL A 62 7.57 -11.77 -4.52
C VAL A 62 7.18 -12.11 -5.96
N ILE A 63 6.47 -11.21 -6.61
CA ILE A 63 6.21 -11.25 -8.04
C ILE A 63 7.23 -10.35 -8.71
N VAL A 64 8.03 -10.94 -9.60
CA VAL A 64 9.06 -10.21 -10.35
C VAL A 64 8.59 -10.02 -11.78
N ILE A 65 8.63 -8.78 -12.26
CA ILE A 65 8.37 -8.43 -13.66
C ILE A 65 9.69 -7.91 -14.25
N GLU A 66 10.27 -8.69 -15.15
CA GLU A 66 11.54 -8.36 -15.82
C GLU A 66 11.29 -7.98 -17.27
N ASP A 67 11.73 -6.80 -17.64
CA ASP A 67 11.73 -6.31 -19.03
C ASP A 67 12.78 -5.18 -19.15
N PRO A 68 13.55 -5.11 -20.25
CA PRO A 68 14.52 -4.03 -20.48
C PRO A 68 13.91 -2.62 -20.41
N MET A 69 12.62 -2.46 -20.70
CA MET A 69 11.90 -1.19 -20.55
C MET A 69 11.67 -0.78 -19.10
N LEU A 70 11.92 -1.67 -18.15
CA LEU A 70 11.77 -1.45 -16.70
C LEU A 70 13.11 -1.26 -16.00
N ALA A 71 14.23 -1.23 -16.72
CA ALA A 71 15.57 -1.02 -16.15
C ALA A 71 15.62 0.28 -15.35
N GLU A 72 15.11 1.37 -15.91
CA GLU A 72 14.94 2.66 -15.24
C GLU A 72 13.45 2.98 -15.10
N TYR A 73 13.13 3.81 -14.10
CA TYR A 73 11.75 4.24 -13.90
C TYR A 73 11.30 5.15 -15.06
N VAL A 74 10.35 4.65 -15.81
CA VAL A 74 9.56 5.41 -16.79
C VAL A 74 8.08 5.17 -16.48
N THR A 75 7.33 6.23 -16.31
CA THR A 75 5.94 6.19 -15.80
C THR A 75 5.04 5.23 -16.57
N GLU A 76 5.07 5.27 -17.91
CA GLU A 76 4.11 4.52 -18.73
C GLU A 76 4.35 3.00 -18.74
N PRO A 77 5.58 2.47 -18.94
CA PRO A 77 5.87 1.05 -18.82
C PRO A 77 5.53 0.49 -17.44
N TYR A 78 5.94 1.17 -16.37
CA TYR A 78 5.64 0.77 -15.00
C TYR A 78 4.13 0.76 -14.71
N THR A 79 3.42 1.80 -15.12
CA THR A 79 1.95 1.86 -14.96
C THR A 79 1.25 0.74 -15.70
N LYS A 80 1.68 0.42 -16.93
CA LYS A 80 1.12 -0.66 -17.73
C LYS A 80 1.34 -2.02 -17.09
N ALA A 81 2.57 -2.32 -16.67
CA ALA A 81 2.95 -3.57 -16.03
C ALA A 81 2.16 -3.78 -14.72
N LEU A 82 2.15 -2.77 -13.85
CA LEU A 82 1.47 -2.86 -12.56
C LEU A 82 -0.05 -2.94 -12.71
N THR A 83 -0.63 -2.20 -13.65
CA THR A 83 -2.09 -2.27 -13.92
C THR A 83 -2.49 -3.67 -14.43
N ALA A 84 -1.67 -4.29 -15.27
CA ALA A 84 -1.91 -5.66 -15.73
C ALA A 84 -1.85 -6.66 -14.57
N LEU A 85 -0.83 -6.56 -13.72
CA LEU A 85 -0.67 -7.38 -12.52
C LEU A 85 -1.87 -7.25 -11.58
N ILE A 86 -2.29 -6.02 -11.27
CA ILE A 86 -3.45 -5.79 -10.37
C ILE A 86 -4.73 -6.41 -10.93
N LYS A 87 -4.95 -6.31 -12.23
CA LYS A 87 -6.14 -6.90 -12.88
C LYS A 87 -6.11 -8.43 -12.88
N GLU A 88 -4.94 -9.03 -12.95
CA GLU A 88 -4.76 -10.48 -12.95
C GLU A 88 -4.91 -11.09 -11.55
N TYR A 89 -4.31 -10.46 -10.55
CA TYR A 89 -4.21 -11.01 -9.20
C TYR A 89 -5.26 -10.48 -8.21
N ASP A 90 -5.96 -9.39 -8.54
CA ASP A 90 -7.02 -8.77 -7.75
C ASP A 90 -6.63 -8.56 -6.26
N PRO A 91 -5.57 -7.77 -5.94
CA PRO A 91 -5.15 -7.54 -4.57
C PRO A 91 -6.21 -6.78 -3.75
N ASN A 92 -6.24 -7.01 -2.43
CA ASN A 92 -7.09 -6.26 -1.51
C ASN A 92 -6.52 -4.86 -1.22
N ILE A 93 -5.22 -4.79 -0.97
CA ILE A 93 -4.50 -3.55 -0.65
C ILE A 93 -3.25 -3.46 -1.51
N VAL A 94 -2.90 -2.24 -1.96
CA VAL A 94 -1.61 -1.95 -2.61
C VAL A 94 -0.96 -0.75 -1.95
N LEU A 95 0.27 -0.93 -1.45
CA LEU A 95 1.06 0.12 -0.81
C LEU A 95 2.18 0.60 -1.72
N PHE A 96 2.38 1.91 -1.71
CA PHE A 96 3.44 2.62 -2.44
C PHE A 96 4.26 3.48 -1.49
N GLY A 97 5.55 3.65 -1.75
CA GLY A 97 6.35 4.65 -1.06
C GLY A 97 5.92 6.08 -1.42
N ALA A 98 5.91 6.99 -0.45
CA ALA A 98 5.61 8.40 -0.69
C ALA A 98 6.83 9.17 -1.29
N SER A 99 7.60 8.51 -2.14
CA SER A 99 8.73 9.05 -2.90
C SER A 99 8.28 9.83 -4.14
N SER A 100 9.21 10.39 -4.88
CA SER A 100 8.91 11.00 -6.18
C SER A 100 8.36 9.99 -7.19
N ILE A 101 8.85 8.74 -7.16
CA ILE A 101 8.39 7.66 -8.03
C ILE A 101 6.97 7.24 -7.63
N GLY A 102 6.73 6.96 -6.35
CA GLY A 102 5.41 6.53 -5.89
C GLY A 102 4.34 7.60 -6.09
N ARG A 103 4.67 8.88 -5.88
CA ARG A 103 3.75 10.01 -6.14
C ARG A 103 3.41 10.21 -7.62
N ASP A 104 4.24 9.75 -8.54
CA ASP A 104 3.92 9.73 -9.98
C ASP A 104 3.17 8.45 -10.39
N LEU A 105 3.64 7.28 -9.93
CA LEU A 105 3.11 5.97 -10.33
C LEU A 105 1.72 5.68 -9.75
N ALA A 106 1.56 5.84 -8.43
CA ALA A 106 0.35 5.40 -7.72
C ALA A 106 -0.94 6.06 -8.23
N PRO A 107 -1.02 7.40 -8.45
CA PRO A 107 -2.24 8.01 -8.97
C PRO A 107 -2.57 7.60 -10.41
N ARG A 108 -1.58 7.30 -11.24
CA ARG A 108 -1.80 6.81 -12.60
C ARG A 108 -2.37 5.41 -12.61
N VAL A 109 -1.85 4.55 -11.74
CA VAL A 109 -2.39 3.18 -11.56
C VAL A 109 -3.82 3.27 -11.02
N ALA A 110 -4.06 4.04 -9.95
CA ALA A 110 -5.39 4.22 -9.36
C ALA A 110 -6.43 4.68 -10.41
N ALA A 111 -6.07 5.67 -11.23
CA ALA A 111 -6.94 6.15 -12.30
C ALA A 111 -7.26 5.06 -13.34
N ARG A 112 -6.29 4.22 -13.71
CA ARG A 112 -6.49 3.15 -14.71
C ARG A 112 -7.31 1.97 -14.22
N ILE A 113 -7.31 1.72 -12.93
CA ILE A 113 -8.11 0.64 -12.33
C ILE A 113 -9.39 1.15 -11.67
N HIS A 114 -9.62 2.48 -11.73
CA HIS A 114 -10.81 3.14 -11.18
C HIS A 114 -11.01 2.92 -9.69
N THR A 115 -9.94 3.08 -8.89
CA THR A 115 -10.01 2.99 -7.42
C THR A 115 -9.53 4.27 -6.74
N GLY A 116 -9.75 4.37 -5.42
CA GLY A 116 -9.26 5.48 -4.62
C GLY A 116 -7.79 5.30 -4.21
N LEU A 117 -7.09 6.42 -4.06
CA LEU A 117 -5.73 6.50 -3.52
C LEU A 117 -5.66 7.55 -2.43
N THR A 118 -5.08 7.21 -1.29
CA THR A 118 -4.75 8.17 -0.24
C THR A 118 -3.24 8.36 -0.18
N ALA A 119 -2.77 9.52 -0.61
CA ALA A 119 -1.35 9.83 -0.61
C ALA A 119 -0.86 10.38 0.74
N ASP A 120 0.44 10.20 1.01
CA ASP A 120 1.14 10.77 2.18
C ASP A 120 0.55 10.32 3.53
N CYS A 121 0.16 9.06 3.63
CA CYS A 121 -0.31 8.50 4.88
C CYS A 121 0.80 8.44 5.92
N THR A 122 0.48 8.83 7.15
CA THR A 122 1.39 8.76 8.29
C THR A 122 1.01 7.66 9.26
N HIS A 123 -0.19 7.09 9.11
CA HIS A 123 -0.67 5.98 9.92
C HIS A 123 -1.67 5.13 9.13
N LEU A 124 -1.58 3.81 9.29
CA LEU A 124 -2.43 2.83 8.63
C LEU A 124 -2.94 1.81 9.67
N ASP A 125 -4.25 1.53 9.65
CA ASP A 125 -4.86 0.51 10.49
C ASP A 125 -5.89 -0.33 9.74
N ILE A 126 -6.01 -1.58 10.12
CA ILE A 126 -7.09 -2.50 9.72
C ILE A 126 -8.01 -2.76 10.90
N ASP A 127 -7.43 -3.09 12.05
CA ASP A 127 -8.15 -3.45 13.25
C ASP A 127 -8.78 -2.22 13.91
N MET A 128 -10.04 -2.34 14.36
CA MET A 128 -10.76 -1.21 14.95
C MET A 128 -10.28 -0.86 16.35
N GLU A 129 -9.79 -1.82 17.14
CA GLU A 129 -9.28 -1.56 18.49
C GLU A 129 -7.96 -0.78 18.40
N LYS A 130 -7.03 -1.22 17.53
CA LYS A 130 -5.77 -0.49 17.26
C LYS A 130 -6.03 0.91 16.72
N TYR A 131 -6.98 1.05 15.81
CA TYR A 131 -7.37 2.36 15.29
C TYR A 131 -7.89 3.29 16.39
N PHE A 132 -8.70 2.77 17.33
CA PHE A 132 -9.18 3.57 18.47
C PHE A 132 -8.09 3.91 19.46
N GLU A 133 -7.14 3.02 19.74
CA GLU A 133 -5.93 3.32 20.53
C GLU A 133 -5.16 4.50 19.91
N PHE A 134 -4.95 4.47 18.60
CA PHE A 134 -4.33 5.58 17.88
C PHE A 134 -5.14 6.88 18.00
N LEU A 135 -6.46 6.84 17.82
CA LEU A 135 -7.32 8.02 17.94
C LEU A 135 -7.30 8.60 19.35
N HIS A 136 -7.38 7.77 20.38
CA HIS A 136 -7.31 8.23 21.78
C HIS A 136 -5.98 8.91 22.13
N ALA A 137 -4.89 8.45 21.51
CA ALA A 137 -3.56 9.03 21.73
C ALA A 137 -3.34 10.34 20.95
N THR A 138 -4.05 10.55 19.83
CA THR A 138 -3.72 11.62 18.88
C THR A 138 -4.85 12.62 18.60
N SER A 139 -6.08 12.34 19.04
CA SER A 139 -7.24 13.16 18.71
C SER A 139 -8.30 13.18 19.83
N THR A 140 -9.29 14.02 19.66
CA THR A 140 -10.49 14.08 20.50
C THR A 140 -11.72 13.50 19.80
N ALA A 141 -11.52 12.62 18.80
CA ALA A 141 -12.59 12.02 18.03
C ALA A 141 -13.50 11.15 18.93
N ASP A 142 -14.79 11.20 18.66
CA ASP A 142 -15.78 10.35 19.32
C ASP A 142 -15.71 8.93 18.73
N THR A 143 -14.97 8.06 19.41
CA THR A 143 -14.77 6.67 18.96
C THR A 143 -16.05 5.83 19.07
N ASP A 144 -16.97 6.16 19.99
CA ASP A 144 -18.26 5.47 20.09
C ASP A 144 -19.16 5.77 18.88
N ALA A 145 -19.16 7.03 18.43
CA ALA A 145 -19.87 7.41 17.21
C ALA A 145 -19.28 6.73 15.97
N ILE A 146 -17.95 6.60 15.91
CA ILE A 146 -17.24 5.90 14.81
C ILE A 146 -17.58 4.41 14.85
N ALA A 147 -17.49 3.75 16.01
CA ALA A 147 -17.83 2.35 16.17
C ALA A 147 -19.28 2.05 15.75
N LYS A 148 -20.20 2.92 16.11
CA LYS A 148 -21.63 2.80 15.76
C LYS A 148 -21.87 2.93 14.25
N LYS A 149 -21.06 3.73 13.58
CA LYS A 149 -21.17 3.96 12.12
C LYS A 149 -20.50 2.87 11.29
N LEU A 150 -19.34 2.36 11.71
CA LEU A 150 -18.54 1.44 10.95
C LEU A 150 -18.71 -0.03 11.34
N GLY A 151 -19.00 -0.30 12.61
CA GLY A 151 -18.93 -1.63 13.21
C GLY A 151 -17.51 -1.95 13.71
N MET A 152 -17.41 -2.73 14.78
CA MET A 152 -16.12 -3.17 15.33
C MET A 152 -15.43 -4.25 14.49
N ASP A 153 -16.15 -4.86 13.58
CA ASP A 153 -15.69 -5.89 12.63
C ASP A 153 -15.23 -5.33 11.28
N ASP A 154 -15.23 -3.98 11.13
CA ASP A 154 -14.77 -3.32 9.90
C ASP A 154 -13.28 -3.57 9.65
N LYS A 155 -12.97 -4.24 8.55
CA LYS A 155 -11.62 -4.59 8.08
C LYS A 155 -11.16 -3.76 6.89
N THR A 156 -11.81 -2.62 6.62
CA THR A 156 -11.29 -1.69 5.60
C THR A 156 -10.04 -0.99 6.11
N LEU A 157 -9.14 -0.64 5.19
CA LEU A 157 -7.92 0.11 5.52
C LEU A 157 -8.28 1.54 5.94
N LYS A 158 -7.88 1.93 7.15
CA LYS A 158 -7.97 3.30 7.68
C LYS A 158 -6.66 4.01 7.35
N MET A 159 -6.72 4.97 6.45
CA MET A 159 -5.57 5.69 5.91
C MET A 159 -5.56 7.10 6.50
N THR A 160 -4.73 7.34 7.51
CA THR A 160 -4.65 8.63 8.19
C THR A 160 -3.51 9.47 7.62
N ARG A 161 -3.82 10.70 7.25
CA ARG A 161 -2.87 11.64 6.67
C ARG A 161 -3.07 13.06 7.23
N PRO A 162 -2.02 13.88 7.27
CA PRO A 162 -2.17 15.32 7.56
C PRO A 162 -2.90 16.02 6.40
N ALA A 163 -3.75 16.97 6.77
CA ALA A 163 -4.48 17.83 5.86
C ALA A 163 -4.36 19.30 6.31
N PHE A 164 -4.69 20.24 5.43
CA PHE A 164 -4.67 21.68 5.72
C PHE A 164 -3.37 22.15 6.38
N GLY A 165 -2.23 21.83 5.77
CA GLY A 165 -0.92 22.24 6.29
C GLY A 165 -0.49 21.52 7.58
N GLY A 166 -1.08 20.36 7.87
CA GLY A 166 -0.77 19.56 9.06
C GLY A 166 -1.60 19.89 10.30
N ASN A 167 -2.50 20.87 10.21
CA ASN A 167 -3.33 21.27 11.35
C ASN A 167 -4.50 20.31 11.65
N VAL A 168 -4.83 19.45 10.70
CA VAL A 168 -5.91 18.46 10.82
C VAL A 168 -5.40 17.10 10.34
N MET A 169 -5.74 16.05 11.07
CA MET A 169 -5.53 14.68 10.62
C MET A 169 -6.83 14.14 10.03
N ALA A 170 -6.78 13.64 8.81
CA ALA A 170 -7.92 13.06 8.12
C ALA A 170 -7.72 11.56 7.94
N THR A 171 -8.67 10.74 8.39
CA THR A 171 -8.71 9.31 8.09
C THR A 171 -9.65 9.05 6.93
N ILE A 172 -9.12 8.44 5.88
CA ILE A 172 -9.80 8.14 4.64
C ILE A 172 -9.96 6.62 4.51
N ARG A 173 -11.07 6.18 3.95
CA ARG A 173 -11.38 4.77 3.67
C ARG A 173 -11.84 4.61 2.23
N CYS A 174 -11.43 3.52 1.60
CA CYS A 174 -11.91 3.10 0.28
C CYS A 174 -12.74 1.81 0.46
N ALA A 175 -14.01 1.94 0.86
CA ALA A 175 -14.85 0.80 1.21
C ALA A 175 -15.34 0.01 0.00
N ASP A 176 -15.67 0.71 -1.10
CA ASP A 176 -16.44 0.14 -2.23
C ASP A 176 -15.55 -0.35 -3.39
N TYR A 177 -14.28 0.06 -3.44
CA TYR A 177 -13.38 -0.26 -4.53
C TYR A 177 -12.16 -1.04 -4.06
N ARG A 178 -11.61 -1.86 -4.97
CA ARG A 178 -10.37 -2.61 -4.76
C ARG A 178 -9.41 -2.42 -5.94
N PRO A 179 -8.10 -2.49 -5.64
CA PRO A 179 -7.49 -2.49 -4.31
C PRO A 179 -7.70 -1.16 -3.57
N GLN A 180 -7.62 -1.19 -2.24
CA GLN A 180 -7.43 0.01 -1.43
C GLN A 180 -5.97 0.45 -1.59
N MET A 181 -5.70 1.71 -1.93
CA MET A 181 -4.34 2.16 -2.24
C MET A 181 -3.89 3.28 -1.29
N ALA A 182 -2.67 3.13 -0.76
CA ALA A 182 -2.00 4.11 0.08
C ALA A 182 -0.54 4.33 -0.36
#